data_81eab2519804e8b061b9608a0f1cffe9
#
_entry.id   81eab2519804e8b061b9608a0f1cffe9
#
_cell.length_a   1.000
_cell.length_b   1.000
_cell.length_c   1.000
_cell.angle_alpha   90.00
_cell.angle_beta   90.00
_cell.angle_gamma   90.00
#
_symmetry.space_group_name_H-M   'P 1'
#
loop_
_entity.id
_entity.type
_entity.pdbx_description
1 polymer ?
#
loop_
_entity_poly.entity_id
_entity_poly.type
_entity_poly.pdbx_seq_one_letter_code
_entity_poly.pdbx_strand_id
1 'polypeptide(L)' 'METNETTKKDNSAAVEIGRQLRVLKADRGMMSKDVAAQAGITQSTLTAIESGAYNSGIRQIAAIAKALGAHVEIIKDQP' A
#
# COMPACT_ATOMS: atom_id res chain seq x y z
N MET A 1 -11.91 24.95 -10.14
CA MET A 1 -12.08 24.43 -10.16
C MET A 1 -12.21 23.23 -9.53
N GLU A 2 -12.80 22.58 -9.64
CA GLU A 2 -12.98 21.44 -9.08
C GLU A 2 -11.87 20.55 -9.16
N THR A 3 -11.00 20.82 -9.94
CA THR A 3 -9.82 20.05 -10.06
C THR A 3 -9.10 19.90 -8.78
N ASN A 4 -8.99 20.98 -8.08
CA ASN A 4 -8.36 20.96 -6.83
C ASN A 4 -9.01 20.09 -5.86
N GLU A 5 -10.27 20.11 -5.82
CA GLU A 5 -10.97 19.32 -4.90
C GLU A 5 -10.78 17.88 -5.16
N THR A 6 -10.79 17.52 -6.39
CA THR A 6 -10.60 16.14 -6.77
C THR A 6 -9.24 15.67 -6.33
N THR A 7 -8.24 16.47 -6.60
CA THR A 7 -6.89 16.09 -6.25
C THR A 7 -6.73 15.93 -4.76
N LYS A 8 -7.25 16.87 -4.01
CA LYS A 8 -7.13 16.83 -2.61
C LYS A 8 -7.79 15.66 -1.96
N LYS A 9 -8.90 15.24 -2.50
CA LYS A 9 -9.67 14.19 -1.90
C LYS A 9 -9.50 12.85 -2.54
N ASP A 10 -8.68 12.79 -3.56
CA ASP A 10 -8.52 11.57 -4.33
C ASP A 10 -7.53 10.64 -3.66
N ASN A 11 -8.05 9.59 -3.06
CA ASN A 11 -7.24 8.57 -2.43
C ASN A 11 -7.13 7.33 -3.29
N SER A 12 -7.48 7.42 -4.56
CA SER A 12 -7.57 6.22 -5.40
C SER A 12 -6.25 5.47 -5.48
N ALA A 13 -5.13 6.18 -5.53
CA ALA A 13 -3.83 5.52 -5.59
C ALA A 13 -3.54 4.78 -4.28
N ALA A 14 -3.83 5.40 -3.15
CA ALA A 14 -3.61 4.76 -1.87
C ALA A 14 -4.51 3.56 -1.68
N VAL A 15 -5.75 3.66 -2.11
CA VAL A 15 -6.70 2.56 -2.02
C VAL A 15 -6.25 1.40 -2.90
N GLU A 16 -5.82 1.71 -4.12
CA GLU A 16 -5.40 0.67 -5.04
C GLU A 16 -4.13 -0.03 -4.58
N ILE A 17 -3.15 0.73 -4.12
CA ILE A 17 -1.92 0.14 -3.62
C ILE A 17 -2.21 -0.70 -2.39
N GLY A 18 -3.05 -0.18 -1.49
CA GLY A 18 -3.43 -0.94 -0.30
C GLY A 18 -4.10 -2.25 -0.65
N ARG A 19 -4.97 -2.22 -1.65
CA ARG A 19 -5.65 -3.42 -2.10
C ARG A 19 -4.66 -4.43 -2.65
N GLN A 20 -3.69 -3.97 -3.46
CA GLN A 20 -2.70 -4.86 -4.03
C GLN A 20 -1.85 -5.52 -2.93
N LEU A 21 -1.49 -4.76 -1.91
CA LEU A 21 -0.71 -5.31 -0.81
C LEU A 21 -1.52 -6.35 -0.04
N ARG A 22 -2.80 -6.07 0.18
CA ARG A 22 -3.67 -7.00 0.89
C ARG A 22 -3.86 -8.30 0.11
N VAL A 23 -4.09 -8.17 -1.20
CA VAL A 23 -4.27 -9.34 -2.04
C VAL A 23 -2.99 -10.18 -2.08
N LEU A 24 -1.85 -9.52 -2.21
CA LEU A 24 -0.58 -10.23 -2.24
C LEU A 24 -0.30 -10.93 -0.92
N LYS A 25 -0.63 -10.28 0.19
CA LYS A 25 -0.46 -10.90 1.50
C LYS A 25 -1.27 -12.18 1.59
N ALA A 26 -2.52 -12.13 1.16
CA ALA A 26 -3.38 -13.30 1.16
C ALA A 26 -2.84 -14.38 0.23
N ASP A 27 -2.37 -13.97 -0.93
CA ASP A 27 -1.83 -14.89 -1.91
C ASP A 27 -0.59 -15.61 -1.39
N ARG A 28 0.23 -14.91 -0.60
CA ARG A 28 1.42 -15.50 -0.02
C ARG A 28 1.14 -16.24 1.27
N GLY A 29 -0.08 -16.16 1.78
CA GLY A 29 -0.44 -16.84 3.02
C GLY A 29 0.24 -16.27 4.24
N MET A 30 0.62 -15.00 4.21
CA MET A 30 1.33 -14.38 5.32
C MET A 30 0.36 -13.72 6.29
N MET A 31 0.72 -13.70 7.55
CA MET A 31 -0.11 -13.07 8.57
C MET A 31 0.29 -11.62 8.73
N SER A 32 -0.70 -10.78 9.04
CA SER A 32 -0.46 -9.35 9.19
C SER A 32 0.63 -9.04 10.20
N LYS A 33 0.67 -9.76 11.30
CA LYS A 33 1.67 -9.47 12.31
C LYS A 33 3.08 -9.73 11.80
N ASP A 34 3.25 -10.73 10.96
CA ASP A 34 4.57 -11.05 10.44
C ASP A 34 5.00 -10.05 9.39
N VAL A 35 4.07 -9.66 8.53
CA VAL A 35 4.36 -8.64 7.51
C VAL A 35 4.73 -7.32 8.19
N ALA A 36 3.94 -6.93 9.18
CA ALA A 36 4.19 -5.67 9.89
C ALA A 36 5.56 -5.71 10.59
N ALA A 37 5.88 -6.82 11.23
CA ALA A 37 7.16 -6.95 11.92
C ALA A 37 8.31 -6.85 10.94
N GLN A 38 8.22 -7.51 9.81
CA GLN A 38 9.29 -7.46 8.81
C GLN A 38 9.41 -6.09 8.18
N ALA A 39 8.31 -5.37 8.04
CA ALA A 39 8.33 -4.03 7.46
C ALA A 39 8.68 -2.95 8.48
N GLY A 40 8.76 -3.31 9.76
CA GLY A 40 9.10 -2.35 10.80
C GLY A 40 7.96 -1.41 11.16
N ILE A 41 6.72 -1.86 11.03
CA ILE A 41 5.56 -1.05 11.36
C ILE A 41 4.63 -1.85 12.26
N THR A 42 3.60 -1.19 12.79
CA THR A 42 2.63 -1.87 13.62
C THR A 42 1.56 -2.52 12.73
N GLN A 43 0.83 -3.48 13.28
CA GLN A 43 -0.29 -4.07 12.55
C GLN A 43 -1.36 -3.04 12.25
N SER A 44 -1.60 -2.11 13.17
CA SER A 44 -2.56 -1.03 12.93
C SER A 44 -2.19 -0.22 11.72
N THR A 45 -0.92 0.12 11.58
CA THR A 45 -0.44 0.88 10.45
C THR A 45 -0.59 0.07 9.16
N LEU A 46 -0.26 -1.20 9.20
CA LEU A 46 -0.42 -2.06 8.04
C LEU A 46 -1.89 -2.12 7.60
N THR A 47 -2.79 -2.31 8.54
CA THR A 47 -4.21 -2.38 8.24
C THR A 47 -4.70 -1.06 7.62
N ALA A 48 -4.25 0.06 8.17
CA ALA A 48 -4.64 1.35 7.64
C ALA A 48 -4.12 1.56 6.22
N ILE A 49 -2.91 1.11 5.94
CA ILE A 49 -2.34 1.20 4.59
C ILE A 49 -3.13 0.31 3.63
N GLU A 50 -3.44 -0.89 4.06
CA GLU A 50 -4.18 -1.83 3.20
C GLU A 50 -5.58 -1.32 2.87
N SER A 51 -6.17 -0.54 3.75
CA SER A 51 -7.51 -0.02 3.49
C SER A 51 -7.49 1.30 2.73
N GLY A 52 -6.31 1.87 2.53
CA GLY A 52 -6.19 3.16 1.87
C GLY A 52 -6.50 4.34 2.78
N ALA A 53 -6.68 4.09 4.07
CA ALA A 53 -7.01 5.14 5.02
C ALA A 53 -5.80 5.94 5.47
N TYR A 54 -4.62 5.39 5.27
CA TYR A 54 -3.39 6.03 5.73
C TYR A 54 -2.52 6.38 4.54
N ASN A 55 -2.13 7.65 4.49
CA ASN A 55 -1.30 8.14 3.40
C ASN A 55 0.15 7.91 3.75
N SER A 56 0.68 6.76 3.43
CA SER A 56 2.02 6.42 3.83
C SER A 56 3.01 6.80 2.73
N GLY A 57 4.26 6.96 3.13
CA GLY A 57 5.30 7.29 2.18
C GLY A 57 5.77 6.06 1.42
N ILE A 58 6.53 6.31 0.36
CA ILE A 58 7.00 5.24 -0.50
C ILE A 58 7.91 4.28 0.25
N ARG A 59 8.62 4.74 1.26
CA ARG A 59 9.49 3.87 2.04
C ARG A 59 8.73 2.78 2.74
N GLN A 60 7.59 3.14 3.34
CA GLN A 60 6.77 2.15 4.02
C GLN A 60 6.15 1.18 3.02
N ILE A 61 5.68 1.71 1.91
CA ILE A 61 5.10 0.87 0.87
C ILE A 61 6.15 -0.13 0.37
N ALA A 62 7.36 0.35 0.11
CA ALA A 62 8.44 -0.51 -0.37
C ALA A 62 8.82 -1.56 0.67
N ALA A 63 8.82 -1.20 1.95
CA ALA A 63 9.16 -2.13 3.01
C ALA A 63 8.11 -3.25 3.11
N ILE A 64 6.84 -2.89 2.98
CA ILE A 64 5.78 -3.89 3.02
C ILE A 64 5.89 -4.80 1.79
N ALA A 65 6.12 -4.22 0.62
CA ALA A 65 6.26 -5.01 -0.59
C ALA A 65 7.41 -6.00 -0.45
N LYS A 66 8.53 -5.55 0.09
CA LYS A 66 9.68 -6.41 0.28
C LYS A 66 9.36 -7.56 1.23
N ALA A 67 8.64 -7.27 2.30
CA ALA A 67 8.23 -8.32 3.25
C ALA A 67 7.37 -9.36 2.56
N LEU A 68 6.65 -8.97 1.52
CA LEU A 68 5.80 -9.87 0.76
C LEU A 68 6.52 -10.51 -0.42
N GLY A 69 7.80 -10.29 -0.56
CA GLY A 69 8.57 -10.85 -1.68
C GLY A 69 8.34 -10.12 -2.99
N ALA A 70 8.00 -8.85 -2.93
CA ALA A 70 7.67 -8.05 -4.10
C ALA A 70 8.43 -6.74 -4.09
N HIS A 71 8.20 -5.91 -5.06
CA HIS A 71 8.82 -4.59 -5.11
C HIS A 71 7.87 -3.62 -5.79
N VAL A 72 8.15 -2.34 -5.61
CA VAL A 72 7.36 -1.27 -6.22
C VAL A 72 8.00 -0.90 -7.54
N GLU A 73 7.17 -0.72 -8.53
CA GLU A 73 7.67 -0.44 -9.86
C GLU A 73 6.74 0.55 -10.54
N ILE A 74 7.27 1.45 -11.32
CA ILE A 74 6.48 2.41 -12.07
C ILE A 74 6.36 1.90 -13.50
N ILE A 75 5.13 1.72 -13.93
CA ILE A 75 4.84 1.17 -15.25
C ILE A 75 4.30 2.28 -16.11
N LYS A 76 4.90 2.45 -17.28
CA LYS A 76 4.47 3.48 -18.20
C LYS A 76 3.17 3.03 -18.88
N ASP A 77 2.19 3.91 -18.84
CA ASP A 77 0.93 3.58 -19.51
C ASP A 77 1.12 3.64 -21.01
N GLN A 78 0.35 2.83 -21.68
CA GLN A 78 0.37 2.84 -23.14
C GLN A 78 -0.26 4.13 -23.63
N PRO A 79 0.24 4.71 -24.70
CA PRO A 79 -0.34 5.93 -25.27
C PRO A 79 -1.70 5.70 -25.86
#